data_342d466a7045c44825d616a3af993374
#
_entry.id   342d466a7045c44825d616a3af993374
#
_cell.length_a   1.000
_cell.length_b   1.000
_cell.length_c   1.000
_cell.angle_alpha   90.00
_cell.angle_beta   90.00
_cell.angle_gamma   90.00
#
_symmetry.space_group_name_H-M   'P 1'
#
loop_
_entity.id
_entity.type
_entity.pdbx_description
1 polymer ?
#
loop_
_entity_poly.entity_id
_entity_poly.type
_entity_poly.pdbx_seq_one_letter_code
_entity_poly.pdbx_strand_id
1 'polypeptide(L)'
;INYFLLLATAKILRKTEKTWRIILASFLGALSSLYIFLPPSPIIIEIVFKASVCALMCITAFGFKGIKSFLKSVALLFGITAGFGGIMYAIWLMFSPKGMVINNSVVYFDISLLALVLFTAVGYLIFSIAFRIFSKNAPFAQSCEITIFADGKSVRVTAIVDTGNSIEDVFSMGEIIIADKKTASELFGCDS
;
A
#
# COMPACT_ATOMS: atom_id res chain seq x y z
N ILE A 1 -14.57 3.51 -3.77
CA ILE A 1 -13.85 2.24 -4.00
C ILE A 1 -12.38 2.53 -4.25
N ASN A 2 -11.99 3.30 -5.26
CA ASN A 2 -10.60 3.56 -5.65
C ASN A 2 -9.71 4.06 -4.49
N TYR A 3 -10.25 4.89 -3.59
CA TYR A 3 -9.56 5.35 -2.39
C TYR A 3 -9.14 4.17 -1.49
N PHE A 4 -10.03 3.22 -1.24
CA PHE A 4 -9.75 2.06 -0.39
C PHE A 4 -8.77 1.08 -1.05
N LEU A 5 -8.86 0.89 -2.38
CA LEU A 5 -7.91 0.06 -3.13
C LEU A 5 -6.49 0.65 -3.06
N LEU A 6 -6.36 1.98 -3.17
CA LEU A 6 -5.09 2.67 -3.01
C LEU A 6 -4.56 2.60 -1.57
N LEU A 7 -5.43 2.76 -0.55
CA LEU A 7 -5.05 2.57 0.85
C LEU A 7 -4.57 1.14 1.12
N ALA A 8 -5.26 0.13 0.58
CA ALA A 8 -4.85 -1.26 0.70
C ALA A 8 -3.47 -1.48 0.06
N THR A 9 -3.26 -0.90 -1.13
CA THR A 9 -1.98 -0.95 -1.84
C THR A 9 -0.86 -0.28 -1.02
N ALA A 10 -1.10 0.92 -0.49
CA ALA A 10 -0.15 1.63 0.37
C ALA A 10 0.22 0.82 1.61
N LYS A 11 -0.78 0.21 2.25
CA LYS A 11 -0.60 -0.61 3.45
C LYS A 11 0.26 -1.85 3.20
N ILE A 12 0.01 -2.57 2.09
CA ILE A 12 0.82 -3.74 1.71
C ILE A 12 2.25 -3.34 1.35
N LEU A 13 2.42 -2.22 0.64
CA LEU A 13 3.74 -1.71 0.26
C LEU A 13 4.47 -1.00 1.42
N ARG A 14 3.81 -0.86 2.59
CA ARG A 14 4.33 -0.10 3.75
C ARG A 14 4.76 1.32 3.38
N LYS A 15 4.04 1.95 2.44
CA LYS A 15 4.29 3.33 2.04
C LYS A 15 3.43 4.29 2.87
N THR A 16 4.08 5.26 3.51
CA THR A 16 3.42 6.36 4.23
C THR A 16 3.35 7.56 3.30
N GLU A 17 2.28 7.67 2.55
CA GLU A 17 2.10 8.79 1.63
C GLU A 17 1.07 9.80 2.17
N LYS A 18 1.20 11.04 1.73
CA LYS A 18 0.26 12.11 2.16
C LYS A 18 -1.16 11.79 1.69
N THR A 19 -2.14 11.86 2.59
CA THR A 19 -3.55 11.50 2.34
C THR A 19 -4.12 12.22 1.11
N TRP A 20 -3.78 13.50 0.90
CA TRP A 20 -4.28 14.26 -0.23
C TRP A 20 -3.88 13.67 -1.59
N ARG A 21 -2.68 13.04 -1.71
CA ARG A 21 -2.22 12.39 -2.93
C ARG A 21 -3.06 11.15 -3.25
N ILE A 22 -3.41 10.39 -2.21
CA ILE A 22 -4.30 9.23 -2.35
C ILE A 22 -5.70 9.68 -2.77
N ILE A 23 -6.20 10.80 -2.22
CA ILE A 23 -7.48 11.38 -2.60
C ILE A 23 -7.46 11.81 -4.08
N LEU A 24 -6.44 12.55 -4.52
CA LEU A 24 -6.31 12.95 -5.93
C LEU A 24 -6.23 11.75 -6.87
N ALA A 25 -5.42 10.74 -6.52
CA ALA A 25 -5.31 9.53 -7.31
C ALA A 25 -6.63 8.76 -7.39
N SER A 26 -7.38 8.72 -6.29
CA SER A 26 -8.71 8.09 -6.28
C SER A 26 -9.73 8.85 -7.10
N PHE A 27 -9.64 10.17 -7.16
CA PHE A 27 -10.46 11.02 -8.02
C PHE A 27 -10.18 10.76 -9.51
N LEU A 28 -8.89 10.61 -9.90
CA LEU A 28 -8.52 10.21 -11.26
C LEU A 28 -9.11 8.84 -11.63
N GLY A 29 -9.04 7.88 -10.69
CA GLY A 29 -9.68 6.59 -10.88
C GLY A 29 -11.21 6.67 -10.98
N ALA A 30 -11.84 7.60 -10.26
CA ALA A 30 -13.28 7.82 -10.38
C ALA A 30 -13.66 8.45 -11.73
N LEU A 31 -12.86 9.41 -12.21
CA LEU A 31 -13.04 9.98 -13.55
C LEU A 31 -12.92 8.94 -14.65
N SER A 32 -12.03 7.96 -14.50
CA SER A 32 -11.88 6.89 -15.48
C SER A 32 -13.13 6.01 -15.61
N SER A 33 -14.01 5.98 -14.60
CA SER A 33 -15.27 5.23 -14.68
C SER A 33 -16.26 5.85 -15.67
N LEU A 34 -16.08 7.11 -16.09
CA LEU A 34 -16.85 7.73 -17.16
C LEU A 34 -16.64 7.04 -18.52
N TYR A 35 -15.63 6.19 -18.64
CA TYR A 35 -15.40 5.32 -19.79
C TYR A 35 -16.64 4.44 -20.15
N ILE A 36 -17.52 4.20 -19.18
CA ILE A 36 -18.77 3.45 -19.42
C ILE A 36 -19.67 4.09 -20.49
N PHE A 37 -19.63 5.44 -20.59
CA PHE A 37 -20.48 6.16 -21.53
C PHE A 37 -19.93 6.11 -22.97
N LEU A 38 -18.74 5.56 -23.16
CA LEU A 38 -18.17 5.36 -24.48
C LEU A 38 -18.70 4.06 -25.11
N PRO A 39 -18.79 4.01 -26.45
CA PRO A 39 -19.21 2.79 -27.15
C PRO A 39 -18.20 1.65 -26.85
N PRO A 40 -18.65 0.38 -27.00
CA PRO A 40 -17.77 -0.77 -26.80
C PRO A 40 -16.51 -0.65 -27.66
N SER A 41 -15.37 -0.77 -27.02
CA SER A 41 -14.06 -0.63 -27.66
C SER A 41 -13.39 -2.00 -27.82
N PRO A 42 -12.49 -2.18 -28.80
CA PRO A 42 -11.66 -3.37 -28.88
C PRO A 42 -10.92 -3.64 -27.59
N ILE A 43 -10.81 -4.91 -27.19
CA ILE A 43 -10.22 -5.34 -25.90
C ILE A 43 -8.82 -4.77 -25.67
N ILE A 44 -8.04 -4.59 -26.73
CA ILE A 44 -6.68 -4.03 -26.66
C ILE A 44 -6.73 -2.59 -26.15
N ILE A 45 -7.67 -1.78 -26.67
CA ILE A 45 -7.86 -0.38 -26.24
C ILE A 45 -8.27 -0.33 -24.77
N GLU A 46 -9.18 -1.21 -24.34
CA GLU A 46 -9.59 -1.29 -22.94
C GLU A 46 -8.41 -1.63 -22.02
N ILE A 47 -7.59 -2.61 -22.39
CA ILE A 47 -6.43 -3.02 -21.58
C ILE A 47 -5.43 -1.85 -21.47
N VAL A 48 -5.10 -1.21 -22.59
CA VAL A 48 -4.16 -0.07 -22.62
C VAL A 48 -4.71 1.08 -21.77
N PHE A 49 -5.99 1.42 -21.91
CA PHE A 49 -6.64 2.46 -21.12
C PHE A 49 -6.58 2.16 -19.62
N LYS A 50 -7.00 0.96 -19.21
CA LYS A 50 -7.01 0.53 -17.79
C LYS A 50 -5.59 0.51 -17.20
N ALA A 51 -4.61 0.01 -17.98
CA ALA A 51 -3.21 0.03 -17.57
C ALA A 51 -2.66 1.46 -17.41
N SER A 52 -3.00 2.36 -18.32
CA SER A 52 -2.59 3.77 -18.26
C SER A 52 -3.19 4.49 -17.06
N VAL A 53 -4.47 4.27 -16.78
CA VAL A 53 -5.13 4.82 -15.58
C VAL A 53 -4.49 4.28 -14.30
N CYS A 54 -4.24 2.98 -14.23
CA CYS A 54 -3.57 2.37 -13.08
C CYS A 54 -2.17 2.96 -12.84
N ALA A 55 -1.40 3.13 -13.91
CA ALA A 55 -0.07 3.76 -13.85
C ALA A 55 -0.17 5.21 -13.38
N LEU A 56 -1.10 6.00 -13.91
CA LEU A 56 -1.33 7.39 -13.52
C LEU A 56 -1.74 7.51 -12.05
N MET A 57 -2.64 6.66 -11.59
CA MET A 57 -3.04 6.59 -10.17
C MET A 57 -1.85 6.27 -9.26
N CYS A 58 -0.98 5.32 -9.66
CA CYS A 58 0.22 4.97 -8.90
C CYS A 58 1.22 6.12 -8.84
N ILE A 59 1.46 6.84 -9.95
CA ILE A 59 2.36 7.99 -9.98
C ILE A 59 1.83 9.11 -9.08
N THR A 60 0.53 9.39 -9.16
CA THR A 60 -0.10 10.44 -8.35
C THR A 60 -0.08 10.09 -6.87
N ALA A 61 -0.44 8.84 -6.50
CA ALA A 61 -0.49 8.41 -5.11
C ALA A 61 0.91 8.26 -4.49
N PHE A 62 1.82 7.53 -5.15
CA PHE A 62 3.08 7.07 -4.57
C PHE A 62 4.32 7.78 -5.12
N GLY A 63 4.16 8.59 -6.17
CA GLY A 63 5.28 9.20 -6.87
C GLY A 63 6.13 8.18 -7.63
N PHE A 64 7.15 8.68 -8.31
CA PHE A 64 8.10 7.85 -9.03
C PHE A 64 9.42 7.77 -8.25
N LYS A 65 9.62 6.67 -7.53
CA LYS A 65 10.84 6.39 -6.74
C LYS A 65 11.71 5.30 -7.41
N GLY A 66 11.70 5.26 -8.74
CA GLY A 66 12.41 4.26 -9.53
C GLY A 66 11.49 3.19 -10.13
N ILE A 67 11.95 2.62 -11.25
CA ILE A 67 11.13 1.72 -12.09
C ILE A 67 10.66 0.47 -11.35
N LYS A 68 11.52 -0.17 -10.56
CA LYS A 68 11.18 -1.38 -9.80
C LYS A 68 10.07 -1.12 -8.77
N SER A 69 10.19 -0.02 -8.01
CA SER A 69 9.17 0.38 -7.01
C SER A 69 7.86 0.78 -7.68
N PHE A 70 7.93 1.44 -8.83
CA PHE A 70 6.78 1.81 -9.63
C PHE A 70 6.04 0.58 -10.17
N LEU A 71 6.74 -0.33 -10.86
CA LEU A 71 6.14 -1.56 -11.37
C LEU A 71 5.49 -2.39 -10.24
N LYS A 72 6.16 -2.51 -9.10
CA LYS A 72 5.61 -3.22 -7.94
C LYS A 72 4.30 -2.58 -7.46
N SER A 73 4.21 -1.25 -7.46
CA SER A 73 2.99 -0.53 -7.06
C SER A 73 1.86 -0.74 -8.06
N VAL A 74 2.15 -0.65 -9.36
CA VAL A 74 1.18 -0.88 -10.45
C VAL A 74 0.67 -2.32 -10.43
N ALA A 75 1.58 -3.30 -10.35
CA ALA A 75 1.20 -4.72 -10.32
C ALA A 75 0.34 -5.05 -9.10
N LEU A 76 0.68 -4.48 -7.93
CA LEU A 76 -0.08 -4.71 -6.71
C LEU A 76 -1.46 -4.05 -6.77
N LEU A 77 -1.55 -2.79 -7.20
CA LEU A 77 -2.84 -2.11 -7.38
C LEU A 77 -3.72 -2.85 -8.38
N PHE A 78 -3.15 -3.28 -9.49
CA PHE A 78 -3.86 -4.09 -10.48
C PHE A 78 -4.35 -5.43 -9.89
N GLY A 79 -3.49 -6.14 -9.15
CA GLY A 79 -3.85 -7.40 -8.49
C GLY A 79 -4.96 -7.24 -7.47
N ILE A 80 -4.92 -6.20 -6.63
CA ILE A 80 -5.96 -5.89 -5.64
C ILE A 80 -7.28 -5.55 -6.36
N THR A 81 -7.21 -4.74 -7.42
CA THR A 81 -8.40 -4.36 -8.21
C THR A 81 -9.02 -5.57 -8.90
N ALA A 82 -8.19 -6.42 -9.49
CA ALA A 82 -8.64 -7.67 -10.13
C ALA A 82 -9.24 -8.65 -9.10
N GLY A 83 -8.62 -8.77 -7.93
CA GLY A 83 -9.14 -9.59 -6.83
C GLY A 83 -10.51 -9.09 -6.36
N PHE A 84 -10.66 -7.77 -6.15
CA PHE A 84 -11.93 -7.17 -5.79
C PHE A 84 -13.00 -7.40 -6.88
N GLY A 85 -12.63 -7.15 -8.14
CA GLY A 85 -13.53 -7.40 -9.28
C GLY A 85 -13.93 -8.88 -9.40
N GLY A 86 -12.97 -9.79 -9.18
CA GLY A 86 -13.22 -11.24 -9.17
C GLY A 86 -14.19 -11.68 -8.08
N ILE A 87 -14.04 -11.12 -6.86
CA ILE A 87 -14.98 -11.37 -5.76
C ILE A 87 -16.40 -10.87 -6.11
N MET A 88 -16.49 -9.67 -6.69
CA MET A 88 -17.77 -9.11 -7.12
C MET A 88 -18.42 -9.97 -8.22
N TYR A 89 -17.60 -10.43 -9.17
CA TYR A 89 -18.09 -11.33 -10.22
C TYR A 89 -18.56 -12.68 -9.67
N ALA A 90 -17.84 -13.25 -8.71
CA ALA A 90 -18.24 -14.48 -8.02
C ALA A 90 -19.57 -14.31 -7.28
N ILE A 91 -19.77 -13.18 -6.58
CA ILE A 91 -21.03 -12.85 -5.92
C ILE A 91 -22.16 -12.78 -6.95
N TRP A 92 -21.90 -12.16 -8.10
CA TRP A 92 -22.88 -12.09 -9.18
C TRP A 92 -23.28 -13.48 -9.70
N LEU A 93 -22.30 -14.37 -9.91
CA LEU A 93 -22.57 -15.74 -10.36
C LEU A 93 -23.38 -16.54 -9.34
N MET A 94 -23.11 -16.37 -8.04
CA MET A 94 -23.76 -17.15 -6.99
C MET A 94 -25.18 -16.66 -6.67
N PHE A 95 -25.35 -15.36 -6.64
CA PHE A 95 -26.58 -14.75 -6.11
C PHE A 95 -27.42 -14.03 -7.18
N SER A 96 -26.85 -13.77 -8.36
CA SER A 96 -27.50 -13.04 -9.48
C SER A 96 -28.35 -11.84 -8.99
N PRO A 97 -27.79 -10.93 -8.18
CA PRO A 97 -28.58 -9.86 -7.57
C PRO A 97 -29.21 -8.99 -8.65
N LYS A 98 -30.51 -8.70 -8.48
CA LYS A 98 -31.25 -7.81 -9.39
C LYS A 98 -30.55 -6.43 -9.39
N GLY A 99 -30.36 -5.86 -10.59
CA GLY A 99 -29.71 -4.54 -10.72
C GLY A 99 -28.19 -4.57 -10.86
N MET A 100 -27.55 -5.74 -10.97
CA MET A 100 -26.14 -5.84 -11.30
C MET A 100 -25.97 -6.07 -12.80
N VAL A 101 -25.27 -5.14 -13.47
CA VAL A 101 -25.00 -5.20 -14.92
C VAL A 101 -23.49 -5.18 -15.13
N ILE A 102 -23.02 -6.00 -16.06
CA ILE A 102 -21.62 -6.01 -16.48
C ILE A 102 -21.55 -5.40 -17.87
N ASN A 103 -20.82 -4.31 -18.00
CA ASN A 103 -20.56 -3.66 -19.28
C ASN A 103 -19.11 -3.21 -19.37
N ASN A 104 -18.46 -3.38 -20.54
CA ASN A 104 -17.05 -3.06 -20.77
C ASN A 104 -16.09 -3.63 -19.70
N SER A 105 -16.34 -4.89 -19.27
CA SER A 105 -15.59 -5.57 -18.21
C SER A 105 -15.61 -4.82 -16.85
N VAL A 106 -16.62 -3.97 -16.64
CA VAL A 106 -16.88 -3.29 -15.37
C VAL A 106 -18.22 -3.72 -14.83
N VAL A 107 -18.23 -3.97 -13.53
CA VAL A 107 -19.45 -4.39 -12.83
C VAL A 107 -20.16 -3.17 -12.28
N TYR A 108 -21.43 -3.02 -12.62
CA TYR A 108 -22.30 -1.96 -12.13
C TYR A 108 -23.36 -2.54 -11.22
N PHE A 109 -23.61 -1.81 -10.15
CA PHE A 109 -24.68 -2.14 -9.22
C PHE A 109 -25.72 -1.02 -9.21
N ASP A 110 -26.97 -1.41 -9.35
CA ASP A 110 -28.10 -0.52 -9.05
C ASP A 110 -28.32 -0.53 -7.53
N ILE A 111 -27.36 -0.02 -6.80
CA ILE A 111 -27.41 0.12 -5.34
C ILE A 111 -27.26 1.59 -4.97
N SER A 112 -27.90 1.97 -3.87
CA SER A 112 -27.79 3.33 -3.39
C SER A 112 -26.33 3.68 -3.07
N LEU A 113 -25.93 4.92 -3.31
CA LEU A 113 -24.60 5.43 -3.00
C LEU A 113 -24.20 5.14 -1.55
N LEU A 114 -25.14 5.26 -0.61
CA LEU A 114 -24.93 4.95 0.79
C LEU A 114 -24.56 3.48 1.01
N ALA A 115 -25.29 2.55 0.38
CA ALA A 115 -24.97 1.11 0.49
C ALA A 115 -23.59 0.81 -0.10
N LEU A 116 -23.23 1.41 -1.24
CA LEU A 116 -21.92 1.25 -1.85
C LEU A 116 -20.79 1.70 -0.90
N VAL A 117 -20.95 2.87 -0.26
CA VAL A 117 -19.98 3.39 0.70
C VAL A 117 -19.87 2.48 1.92
N LEU A 118 -21.01 2.02 2.47
CA LEU A 118 -21.02 1.12 3.63
C LEU A 118 -20.32 -0.22 3.32
N PHE A 119 -20.67 -0.86 2.22
CA PHE A 119 -20.03 -2.14 1.82
C PHE A 119 -18.52 -1.97 1.60
N THR A 120 -18.12 -0.86 0.99
CA THR A 120 -16.69 -0.60 0.76
C THR A 120 -15.96 -0.34 2.08
N ALA A 121 -16.55 0.41 3.02
CA ALA A 121 -15.99 0.66 4.33
C ALA A 121 -15.86 -0.64 5.16
N VAL A 122 -16.89 -1.48 5.15
CA VAL A 122 -16.88 -2.79 5.82
C VAL A 122 -15.81 -3.69 5.19
N GLY A 123 -15.73 -3.76 3.87
CA GLY A 123 -14.69 -4.53 3.17
C GLY A 123 -13.27 -4.07 3.53
N TYR A 124 -13.06 -2.76 3.62
CA TYR A 124 -11.77 -2.22 4.07
C TYR A 124 -11.48 -2.55 5.53
N LEU A 125 -12.48 -2.49 6.41
CA LEU A 125 -12.33 -2.85 7.82
C LEU A 125 -11.90 -4.32 7.95
N ILE A 126 -12.59 -5.23 7.27
CA ILE A 126 -12.27 -6.67 7.23
C ILE A 126 -10.84 -6.87 6.73
N PHE A 127 -10.49 -6.25 5.61
CA PHE A 127 -9.12 -6.29 5.07
C PHE A 127 -8.09 -5.76 6.07
N SER A 128 -8.39 -4.66 6.77
CA SER A 128 -7.49 -4.06 7.76
C SER A 128 -7.27 -4.98 8.96
N ILE A 129 -8.32 -5.64 9.43
CA ILE A 129 -8.25 -6.60 10.55
C ILE A 129 -7.45 -7.83 10.10
N ALA A 130 -7.80 -8.42 8.96
CA ALA A 130 -7.09 -9.57 8.40
C ALA A 130 -5.60 -9.25 8.22
N PHE A 131 -5.28 -8.13 7.60
CA PHE A 131 -3.89 -7.71 7.41
C PHE A 131 -3.15 -7.52 8.75
N ARG A 132 -3.83 -6.98 9.78
CA ARG A 132 -3.24 -6.82 11.11
C ARG A 132 -2.95 -8.17 11.78
N ILE A 133 -3.84 -9.14 11.61
CA ILE A 133 -3.66 -10.51 12.15
C ILE A 133 -2.49 -11.20 11.44
N PHE A 134 -2.47 -11.20 10.11
CA PHE A 134 -1.39 -11.81 9.33
C PHE A 134 -0.05 -11.08 9.50
N SER A 135 -0.08 -9.76 9.67
CA SER A 135 1.14 -8.97 9.86
C SER A 135 1.74 -9.14 11.26
N LYS A 136 0.95 -9.50 12.29
CA LYS A 136 1.48 -9.81 13.62
C LYS A 136 2.36 -11.06 13.64
N ASN A 137 2.13 -11.99 12.72
CA ASN A 137 2.90 -13.22 12.58
C ASN A 137 4.11 -13.09 11.64
N ALA A 138 4.33 -11.93 11.02
CA ALA A 138 5.58 -11.65 10.36
C ALA A 138 6.65 -11.40 11.45
N PRO A 139 7.83 -12.02 11.38
CA PRO A 139 8.90 -11.77 12.34
C PRO A 139 9.36 -10.32 12.22
N PHE A 140 8.69 -9.44 12.96
CA PHE A 140 9.03 -8.04 13.11
C PHE A 140 10.05 -7.93 14.23
N ALA A 141 11.26 -7.67 13.87
CA ALA A 141 12.40 -7.53 14.73
C ALA A 141 13.15 -8.85 14.99
N GLN A 142 14.01 -9.22 14.07
CA GLN A 142 15.14 -10.05 14.46
C GLN A 142 15.92 -9.24 15.50
N SER A 143 15.78 -9.60 16.79
CA SER A 143 16.68 -9.14 17.81
C SER A 143 17.99 -9.91 17.65
N CYS A 144 19.10 -9.21 17.57
CA CYS A 144 20.44 -9.78 17.56
C CYS A 144 21.25 -9.18 18.71
N GLU A 145 22.14 -9.96 19.29
CA GLU A 145 23.14 -9.43 20.20
C GLU A 145 24.27 -8.81 19.38
N ILE A 146 24.52 -7.53 19.59
CA ILE A 146 25.64 -6.81 18.99
C ILE A 146 26.57 -6.31 20.05
N THR A 147 27.85 -6.21 19.72
CA THR A 147 28.84 -5.56 20.55
C THR A 147 29.27 -4.28 19.83
N ILE A 148 29.03 -3.15 20.46
CA ILE A 148 29.44 -1.84 19.94
C ILE A 148 30.79 -1.49 20.53
N PHE A 149 31.73 -1.13 19.67
CA PHE A 149 33.06 -0.67 20.06
C PHE A 149 33.17 0.83 19.76
N ALA A 150 33.50 1.63 20.77
CA ALA A 150 33.79 3.07 20.63
C ALA A 150 34.79 3.51 21.70
N ASP A 151 35.74 4.32 21.33
CA ASP A 151 36.76 4.93 22.22
C ASP A 151 37.47 3.92 23.16
N GLY A 152 37.78 2.72 22.64
CA GLY A 152 38.44 1.66 23.41
C GLY A 152 37.54 0.93 24.41
N LYS A 153 36.27 1.28 24.50
CA LYS A 153 35.25 0.58 25.29
C LYS A 153 34.41 -0.32 24.41
N SER A 154 33.81 -1.34 25.01
CA SER A 154 32.84 -2.22 24.32
C SER A 154 31.62 -2.47 25.20
N VAL A 155 30.46 -2.38 24.63
CA VAL A 155 29.17 -2.67 25.29
C VAL A 155 28.39 -3.67 24.46
N ARG A 156 27.89 -4.74 25.10
CA ARG A 156 27.05 -5.73 24.47
C ARG A 156 25.59 -5.38 24.73
N VAL A 157 24.80 -5.24 23.68
CA VAL A 157 23.38 -4.88 23.75
C VAL A 157 22.55 -5.76 22.83
N THR A 158 21.30 -5.96 23.18
CA THR A 158 20.32 -6.58 22.29
C THR A 158 19.78 -5.48 21.36
N ALA A 159 20.08 -5.57 20.08
CA ALA A 159 19.60 -4.66 19.05
C ALA A 159 18.42 -5.25 18.27
N ILE A 160 17.61 -4.37 17.76
CA ILE A 160 16.51 -4.70 16.85
C ILE A 160 16.95 -4.31 15.45
N VAL A 161 16.93 -5.26 14.52
CA VAL A 161 17.20 -4.97 13.11
C VAL A 161 15.97 -4.35 12.49
N ASP A 162 15.99 -3.04 12.28
CA ASP A 162 14.93 -2.31 11.57
C ASP A 162 15.19 -2.29 10.08
N THR A 163 14.59 -3.24 9.36
CA THR A 163 14.69 -3.32 7.89
C THR A 163 13.94 -2.21 7.15
N GLY A 164 13.22 -1.35 7.86
CA GLY A 164 12.50 -0.19 7.33
C GLY A 164 13.20 1.14 7.57
N ASN A 165 14.35 1.15 8.26
CA ASN A 165 15.10 2.36 8.52
C ASN A 165 15.67 2.93 7.22
N SER A 166 15.37 4.21 6.95
CA SER A 166 15.89 4.97 5.80
C SER A 166 16.71 6.17 6.25
N ILE A 167 17.17 6.17 7.52
CA ILE A 167 18.00 7.23 8.05
C ILE A 167 19.44 6.92 7.66
N GLU A 168 20.03 7.83 6.90
CA GLU A 168 21.44 7.79 6.48
C GLU A 168 22.16 8.99 7.10
N ASP A 169 23.42 8.79 7.48
CA ASP A 169 24.26 9.90 7.92
C ASP A 169 24.58 10.81 6.73
N VAL A 170 24.28 12.10 6.88
CA VAL A 170 24.46 13.11 5.83
C VAL A 170 25.95 13.30 5.46
N PHE A 171 26.86 12.98 6.36
CA PHE A 171 28.29 13.19 6.18
C PHE A 171 29.03 11.95 5.66
N SER A 172 28.67 10.76 6.13
CA SER A 172 29.37 9.52 5.80
C SER A 172 28.63 8.66 4.79
N MET A 173 27.35 8.97 4.48
CA MET A 173 26.41 8.10 3.71
C MET A 173 26.34 6.67 4.26
N GLY A 174 26.69 6.49 5.53
CA GLY A 174 26.69 5.19 6.23
C GLY A 174 25.39 4.91 6.96
N GLU A 175 25.18 3.64 7.27
CA GLU A 175 24.06 3.20 8.09
C GLU A 175 24.21 3.74 9.52
N ILE A 176 23.11 4.16 10.13
CA ILE A 176 23.09 4.76 11.48
C ILE A 176 22.57 3.72 12.48
N ILE A 177 23.26 3.59 13.59
CA ILE A 177 22.79 2.85 14.76
C ILE A 177 22.18 3.84 15.75
N ILE A 178 20.92 3.64 16.11
CA ILE A 178 20.23 4.43 17.13
C ILE A 178 20.39 3.70 18.46
N ALA A 179 21.13 4.29 19.38
CA ALA A 179 21.32 3.76 20.72
C ALA A 179 20.48 4.55 21.74
N ASP A 180 20.08 3.87 22.82
CA ASP A 180 19.46 4.55 23.96
C ASP A 180 20.50 5.37 24.77
N LYS A 181 20.01 6.30 25.58
CA LYS A 181 20.86 7.19 26.39
C LYS A 181 21.80 6.41 27.30
N LYS A 182 21.36 5.29 27.86
CA LYS A 182 22.15 4.48 28.77
C LYS A 182 23.36 3.85 28.06
N THR A 183 23.11 3.24 26.89
CA THR A 183 24.15 2.63 26.06
C THR A 183 25.13 3.70 25.57
N ALA A 184 24.64 4.88 25.19
CA ALA A 184 25.49 6.01 24.77
C ALA A 184 26.34 6.53 25.92
N SER A 185 25.83 6.67 27.14
CA SER A 185 26.60 7.11 28.31
C SER A 185 27.67 6.09 28.74
N GLU A 186 27.41 4.80 28.62
CA GLU A 186 28.39 3.74 28.90
C GLU A 186 29.55 3.75 27.89
N LEU A 187 29.27 4.06 26.61
CA LEU A 187 30.31 4.14 25.57
C LEU A 187 31.12 5.42 25.61
N PHE A 188 30.46 6.56 25.70
CA PHE A 188 31.10 7.88 25.54
C PHE A 188 31.33 8.64 26.85
N GLY A 189 30.80 8.13 27.97
CA GLY A 189 31.01 8.77 29.28
C GLY A 189 30.33 10.13 29.42
N CYS A 190 29.32 10.43 28.57
CA CYS A 190 28.62 11.69 28.63
C CYS A 190 27.45 11.61 29.62
N ASP A 191 27.68 12.01 30.86
CA ASP A 191 26.64 12.39 31.80
C ASP A 191 26.17 13.81 31.47
N SER A 192 25.00 13.96 30.85
CA SER A 192 24.33 15.24 30.69
C SER A 192 22.83 15.08 30.93
#